data_d82caeaadf55a249ffce7303cc778cde
#
_entry.id   d82caeaadf55a249ffce7303cc778cde
#
_cell.length_a   1.000
_cell.length_b   1.000
_cell.length_c   1.000
_cell.angle_alpha   90.00
_cell.angle_beta   90.00
_cell.angle_gamma   90.00
#
_symmetry.space_group_name_H-M   'P 1'
#
loop_
_entity.id
_entity.type
_entity.pdbx_description
1 polymer ?
#
loop_
_entity_poly.entity_id
_entity_poly.type
_entity_poly.pdbx_seq_one_letter_code
_entity_poly.pdbx_strand_id
1 'polypeptide(L)'
;MIAVQLKGDNMIATDGSAFAILDSIDVSEYTEKKGNFTYLSWAWAVRELLKVDPQATWEICEYQQADGETAPYMMTAAGAFVKVKLWVGGICREQVHPVLDNRNQAIEQPNAFHVNTSIMRCLTKAIALHGLGLYIYAGEDLPGDITPIGKEETTKLLGVAVSISKEKEEEVSEAIIAGKITRDNYLASLAKLERLAEESTDE
;
A
#
# COMPACT_ATOMS: atom_id res chain seq x y z
N MET A 1 -15.11 23.45 -27.48
CA MET A 1 -13.73 23.92 -27.66
C MET A 1 -13.51 25.06 -26.67
N ILE A 2 -13.01 24.79 -25.50
CA ILE A 2 -12.67 25.83 -24.51
C ILE A 2 -11.17 25.64 -24.22
N ALA A 3 -10.39 26.56 -24.77
CA ALA A 3 -8.97 26.65 -24.48
C ALA A 3 -8.80 27.38 -23.14
N VAL A 4 -8.34 26.69 -22.14
CA VAL A 4 -7.87 27.31 -20.89
C VAL A 4 -6.40 27.65 -21.08
N GLN A 5 -6.13 28.97 -21.28
CA GLN A 5 -4.80 29.51 -21.42
C GLN A 5 -4.21 29.72 -20.02
N LEU A 6 -3.36 28.79 -19.55
CA LEU A 6 -2.52 28.98 -18.38
C LEU A 6 -1.22 29.68 -18.81
N LYS A 7 -0.94 30.85 -18.22
CA LYS A 7 0.31 31.60 -18.39
C LYS A 7 1.46 30.85 -17.71
N GLY A 8 2.45 30.47 -18.51
CA GLY A 8 3.70 29.85 -18.02
C GLY A 8 4.16 28.82 -19.05
N ASP A 9 5.17 29.15 -19.85
CA ASP A 9 5.71 28.37 -20.95
C ASP A 9 6.11 26.95 -20.51
N ASN A 10 5.21 25.99 -20.72
CA ASN A 10 5.54 24.62 -20.97
C ASN A 10 4.50 24.08 -21.97
N MET A 11 4.91 23.91 -23.21
CA MET A 11 4.09 23.25 -24.24
C MET A 11 3.92 21.78 -23.83
N ILE A 12 2.81 21.49 -23.14
CA ILE A 12 2.37 20.13 -22.87
C ILE A 12 1.86 19.56 -24.19
N ALA A 13 2.38 18.38 -24.53
CA ALA A 13 2.05 17.64 -25.73
C ALA A 13 0.54 17.59 -26.00
N THR A 14 0.17 17.80 -27.24
CA THR A 14 -1.16 18.08 -27.78
C THR A 14 -2.12 16.89 -27.82
N ASP A 15 -1.90 15.84 -27.08
CA ASP A 15 -2.91 14.81 -26.89
C ASP A 15 -3.60 14.88 -25.52
N GLY A 16 -3.43 15.97 -24.80
CA GLY A 16 -4.09 16.40 -23.56
C GLY A 16 -4.91 15.34 -22.79
N SER A 17 -4.42 14.12 -22.68
CA SER A 17 -5.13 13.11 -21.93
C SER A 17 -5.13 13.52 -20.45
N ALA A 18 -6.27 13.44 -19.79
CA ALA A 18 -6.39 13.72 -18.36
C ALA A 18 -5.34 12.94 -17.56
N PHE A 19 -4.95 11.74 -18.03
CA PHE A 19 -3.90 10.94 -17.47
C PHE A 19 -2.54 11.67 -17.45
N ALA A 20 -2.09 12.21 -18.59
CA ALA A 20 -0.78 12.87 -18.66
C ALA A 20 -0.72 14.11 -17.75
N ILE A 21 -1.83 14.86 -17.64
CA ILE A 21 -1.92 16.01 -16.75
C ILE A 21 -1.84 15.55 -15.28
N LEU A 22 -2.62 14.54 -14.89
CA LEU A 22 -2.65 14.01 -13.53
C LEU A 22 -1.32 13.39 -13.14
N ASP A 23 -0.66 12.65 -14.05
CA ASP A 23 0.62 12.01 -13.83
C ASP A 23 1.78 13.00 -13.62
N SER A 24 1.65 14.21 -14.21
CA SER A 24 2.64 15.29 -14.04
C SER A 24 2.57 16.00 -12.68
N ILE A 25 1.52 15.76 -11.88
CA ILE A 25 1.33 16.41 -10.57
C ILE A 25 2.18 15.73 -9.52
N ASP A 26 3.11 16.45 -8.91
CA ASP A 26 3.86 15.97 -7.75
C ASP A 26 2.98 15.95 -6.50
N VAL A 27 2.78 14.77 -5.92
CA VAL A 27 1.97 14.56 -4.72
C VAL A 27 2.81 14.39 -3.45
N SER A 28 4.13 14.46 -3.54
CA SER A 28 5.06 14.10 -2.46
C SER A 28 4.79 14.84 -1.15
N GLU A 29 4.45 16.14 -1.21
CA GLU A 29 4.15 16.97 -0.04
C GLU A 29 2.85 16.58 0.70
N TYR A 30 1.96 15.80 0.04
CA TYR A 30 0.64 15.42 0.56
C TYR A 30 0.57 13.95 0.93
N THR A 31 1.73 13.31 1.02
CA THR A 31 1.85 11.91 1.40
C THR A 31 2.30 11.74 2.83
N GLU A 32 1.82 10.69 3.49
CA GLU A 32 2.24 10.27 4.82
C GLU A 32 2.81 8.85 4.74
N LYS A 33 3.92 8.60 5.42
CA LYS A 33 4.45 7.24 5.59
C LYS A 33 3.89 6.59 6.85
N LYS A 34 3.38 5.36 6.70
CA LYS A 34 2.97 4.49 7.81
C LYS A 34 3.62 3.13 7.63
N GLY A 35 4.71 2.88 8.36
CA GLY A 35 5.58 1.73 8.11
C GLY A 35 6.21 1.82 6.73
N ASN A 36 6.10 0.75 5.95
CA ASN A 36 6.64 0.67 4.58
C ASN A 36 5.70 1.24 3.51
N PHE A 37 4.49 1.69 3.90
CA PHE A 37 3.49 2.17 2.95
C PHE A 37 3.44 3.69 2.90
N THR A 38 3.20 4.20 1.70
CA THR A 38 2.98 5.63 1.45
C THR A 38 1.49 5.86 1.22
N TYR A 39 0.90 6.79 1.97
CA TYR A 39 -0.51 7.13 1.87
C TYR A 39 -0.68 8.54 1.34
N LEU A 40 -1.47 8.68 0.28
CA LEU A 40 -1.94 9.96 -0.22
C LEU A 40 -3.30 10.27 0.43
N SER A 41 -3.47 11.49 0.95
CA SER A 41 -4.77 11.94 1.47
C SER A 41 -5.85 11.89 0.39
N TRP A 42 -6.94 11.15 0.65
CA TRP A 42 -8.05 11.03 -0.30
C TRP A 42 -8.70 12.38 -0.65
N ALA A 43 -8.82 13.26 0.34
CA ALA A 43 -9.43 14.57 0.15
C ALA A 43 -8.57 15.45 -0.79
N TRP A 44 -7.25 15.37 -0.64
CA TRP A 44 -6.34 16.06 -1.52
C TRP A 44 -6.34 15.44 -2.93
N ALA A 45 -6.33 14.12 -3.04
CA ALA A 45 -6.42 13.42 -4.32
C ALA A 45 -7.68 13.82 -5.11
N VAL A 46 -8.85 13.83 -4.45
CA VAL A 46 -10.12 14.29 -5.05
C VAL A 46 -10.04 15.75 -5.47
N ARG A 47 -9.46 16.61 -4.63
CA ARG A 47 -9.30 18.03 -4.95
C ARG A 47 -8.49 18.23 -6.24
N GLU A 48 -7.34 17.58 -6.37
CA GLU A 48 -6.49 17.72 -7.56
C GLU A 48 -7.13 17.08 -8.80
N LEU A 49 -7.80 15.94 -8.64
CA LEU A 49 -8.61 15.34 -9.71
C LEU A 49 -9.63 16.34 -10.27
N LEU A 50 -10.44 16.95 -9.39
CA LEU A 50 -11.51 17.87 -9.80
C LEU A 50 -11.00 19.20 -10.35
N LYS A 51 -9.77 19.58 -10.10
CA LYS A 51 -9.12 20.72 -10.80
C LYS A 51 -8.81 20.40 -12.26
N VAL A 52 -8.44 19.14 -12.55
CA VAL A 52 -8.12 18.67 -13.91
C VAL A 52 -9.39 18.31 -14.67
N ASP A 53 -10.30 17.57 -14.05
CA ASP A 53 -11.59 17.20 -14.62
C ASP A 53 -12.73 17.49 -13.63
N PRO A 54 -13.37 18.67 -13.70
CA PRO A 54 -14.51 19.02 -12.85
C PRO A 54 -15.75 18.14 -13.07
N GLN A 55 -15.79 17.34 -14.15
CA GLN A 55 -16.87 16.42 -14.46
C GLN A 55 -16.56 14.99 -14.03
N ALA A 56 -15.40 14.74 -13.41
CA ALA A 56 -15.07 13.44 -12.87
C ALA A 56 -16.11 12.99 -11.85
N THR A 57 -16.56 11.75 -11.97
CA THR A 57 -17.55 11.13 -11.09
C THR A 57 -17.10 9.75 -10.68
N TRP A 58 -17.55 9.30 -9.50
CA TRP A 58 -17.28 7.93 -9.04
C TRP A 58 -18.52 7.28 -8.45
N GLU A 59 -18.50 5.96 -8.47
CA GLU A 59 -19.53 5.09 -7.92
C GLU A 59 -18.88 4.12 -6.94
N ILE A 60 -19.46 4.01 -5.75
CA ILE A 60 -19.14 2.95 -4.79
C ILE A 60 -20.07 1.79 -5.10
N CYS A 61 -19.50 0.63 -5.49
CA CYS A 61 -20.31 -0.53 -5.84
C CYS A 61 -20.97 -1.12 -4.59
N GLU A 62 -22.27 -1.42 -4.71
CA GLU A 62 -23.06 -2.09 -3.68
C GLU A 62 -23.30 -3.55 -4.05
N TYR A 63 -23.42 -4.39 -3.02
CA TYR A 63 -23.59 -5.83 -3.16
C TYR A 63 -24.72 -6.33 -2.27
N GLN A 64 -25.55 -7.22 -2.79
CA GLN A 64 -26.54 -7.91 -1.99
C GLN A 64 -25.88 -8.80 -0.94
N GLN A 65 -26.35 -8.67 0.29
CA GLN A 65 -25.95 -9.50 1.42
C GLN A 65 -26.90 -10.70 1.57
N ALA A 66 -26.52 -11.66 2.41
CA ALA A 66 -27.30 -12.88 2.62
C ALA A 66 -28.68 -12.59 3.28
N ASP A 67 -28.84 -11.48 3.99
CA ASP A 67 -30.09 -11.02 4.59
C ASP A 67 -31.01 -10.25 3.62
N GLY A 68 -30.56 -10.06 2.36
CA GLY A 68 -31.31 -9.35 1.32
C GLY A 68 -31.07 -7.83 1.30
N GLU A 69 -30.35 -7.28 2.25
CA GLU A 69 -29.94 -5.88 2.26
C GLU A 69 -28.75 -5.64 1.30
N THR A 70 -28.47 -4.38 0.97
CA THR A 70 -27.29 -3.98 0.21
C THR A 70 -26.25 -3.35 1.09
N ALA A 71 -24.97 -3.63 0.81
CA ALA A 71 -23.85 -3.02 1.50
C ALA A 71 -22.74 -2.64 0.49
N PRO A 72 -21.93 -1.59 0.80
CA PRO A 72 -20.85 -1.13 -0.09
C PRO A 72 -19.60 -2.02 0.00
N TYR A 73 -19.78 -3.29 0.29
CA TYR A 73 -18.70 -4.29 0.33
C TYR A 73 -19.23 -5.68 0.01
N MET A 74 -18.37 -6.52 -0.55
CA MET A 74 -18.64 -7.92 -0.85
C MET A 74 -17.90 -8.81 0.16
N MET A 75 -18.61 -9.75 0.79
CA MET A 75 -17.97 -10.79 1.62
C MET A 75 -17.59 -12.00 0.76
N THR A 76 -16.39 -12.52 0.99
CA THR A 76 -15.86 -13.73 0.36
C THR A 76 -15.16 -14.61 1.39
N ALA A 77 -14.77 -15.83 1.01
CA ALA A 77 -13.94 -16.69 1.84
C ALA A 77 -12.53 -16.09 2.12
N ALA A 78 -12.08 -15.16 1.29
CA ALA A 78 -10.80 -14.46 1.44
C ALA A 78 -10.90 -13.16 2.26
N GLY A 79 -12.09 -12.78 2.73
CA GLY A 79 -12.37 -11.54 3.45
C GLY A 79 -13.33 -10.62 2.70
N ALA A 80 -13.48 -9.41 3.20
CA ALA A 80 -14.34 -8.39 2.61
C ALA A 80 -13.58 -7.51 1.62
N PHE A 81 -14.27 -7.07 0.56
CA PHE A 81 -13.73 -6.19 -0.47
C PHE A 81 -14.70 -5.05 -0.77
N VAL A 82 -14.14 -3.88 -1.05
CA VAL A 82 -14.85 -2.73 -1.62
C VAL A 82 -14.41 -2.52 -3.06
N LYS A 83 -15.26 -1.90 -3.88
CA LYS A 83 -14.98 -1.57 -5.27
C LYS A 83 -15.45 -0.17 -5.58
N VAL A 84 -14.61 0.58 -6.28
CA VAL A 84 -14.91 1.92 -6.79
C VAL A 84 -14.74 1.91 -8.31
N LYS A 85 -15.69 2.53 -9.00
CA LYS A 85 -15.57 2.91 -10.41
C LYS A 85 -15.39 4.41 -10.48
N LEU A 86 -14.47 4.87 -11.30
CA LEU A 86 -14.13 6.29 -11.46
C LEU A 86 -14.09 6.64 -12.96
N TRP A 87 -14.81 7.68 -13.34
CA TRP A 87 -14.83 8.23 -14.69
C TRP A 87 -14.06 9.56 -14.72
N VAL A 88 -13.05 9.63 -15.59
CA VAL A 88 -12.25 10.84 -15.84
C VAL A 88 -12.06 10.98 -17.35
N GLY A 89 -12.40 12.13 -17.90
CA GLY A 89 -12.34 12.37 -19.35
C GLY A 89 -13.17 11.38 -20.17
N GLY A 90 -14.27 10.86 -19.60
CA GLY A 90 -15.11 9.83 -20.22
C GLY A 90 -14.59 8.40 -20.13
N ILE A 91 -13.40 8.17 -19.56
CA ILE A 91 -12.82 6.83 -19.37
C ILE A 91 -13.16 6.33 -17.98
N CYS A 92 -13.75 5.12 -17.88
CA CYS A 92 -13.99 4.43 -16.62
C CYS A 92 -12.81 3.53 -16.27
N ARG A 93 -12.34 3.63 -15.03
CA ARG A 93 -11.42 2.66 -14.42
C ARG A 93 -11.99 2.15 -13.11
N GLU A 94 -11.76 0.89 -12.83
CA GLU A 94 -12.26 0.21 -11.63
C GLU A 94 -11.10 -0.21 -10.73
N GLN A 95 -11.30 -0.04 -9.44
CA GLN A 95 -10.35 -0.50 -8.41
C GLN A 95 -11.09 -1.35 -7.39
N VAL A 96 -10.47 -2.44 -6.98
CA VAL A 96 -10.91 -3.29 -5.87
C VAL A 96 -9.90 -3.17 -4.74
N HIS A 97 -10.37 -3.08 -3.51
CA HIS A 97 -9.52 -2.98 -2.33
C HIS A 97 -10.04 -3.88 -1.21
N PRO A 98 -9.19 -4.68 -0.56
CA PRO A 98 -9.62 -5.47 0.60
C PRO A 98 -9.95 -4.57 1.79
N VAL A 99 -10.88 -5.02 2.63
CA VAL A 99 -11.17 -4.36 3.91
C VAL A 99 -10.16 -4.85 4.93
N LEU A 100 -9.28 -3.95 5.38
CA LEU A 100 -8.13 -4.25 6.22
C LEU A 100 -8.20 -3.49 7.54
N ASP A 101 -7.59 -4.06 8.57
CA ASP A 101 -7.33 -3.40 9.84
C ASP A 101 -6.14 -2.39 9.74
N ASN A 102 -5.77 -1.82 10.88
CA ASN A 102 -4.65 -0.87 10.97
C ASN A 102 -3.27 -1.51 10.80
N ARG A 103 -3.19 -2.86 10.77
CA ARG A 103 -1.99 -3.64 10.50
C ARG A 103 -1.98 -4.24 9.08
N ASN A 104 -2.92 -3.79 8.23
CA ASN A 104 -3.13 -4.30 6.87
C ASN A 104 -3.46 -5.82 6.83
N GLN A 105 -4.14 -6.34 7.86
CA GLN A 105 -4.63 -7.71 7.89
C GLN A 105 -6.11 -7.74 7.48
N ALA A 106 -6.51 -8.79 6.76
CA ALA A 106 -7.91 -9.00 6.38
C ALA A 106 -8.79 -9.16 7.63
N ILE A 107 -9.99 -8.55 7.59
CA ILE A 107 -10.95 -8.57 8.70
C ILE A 107 -12.10 -9.50 8.33
N GLU A 108 -12.36 -10.51 9.14
CA GLU A 108 -13.47 -11.45 8.93
C GLU A 108 -14.84 -10.77 9.09
N GLN A 109 -14.97 -9.84 10.05
CA GLN A 109 -16.20 -9.10 10.32
C GLN A 109 -15.90 -7.59 10.39
N PRO A 110 -15.85 -6.90 9.25
CA PRO A 110 -15.56 -5.48 9.22
C PRO A 110 -16.73 -4.67 9.77
N ASN A 111 -16.41 -3.65 10.55
CA ASN A 111 -17.39 -2.63 10.94
C ASN A 111 -17.43 -1.47 9.93
N ALA A 112 -18.38 -0.55 10.10
CA ALA A 112 -18.56 0.59 9.22
C ALA A 112 -17.31 1.48 9.09
N PHE A 113 -16.50 1.61 10.14
CA PHE A 113 -15.24 2.37 10.10
C PHE A 113 -14.22 1.70 9.17
N HIS A 114 -14.05 0.38 9.26
CA HIS A 114 -13.15 -0.37 8.39
C HIS A 114 -13.58 -0.28 6.92
N VAL A 115 -14.88 -0.44 6.66
CA VAL A 115 -15.45 -0.34 5.32
C VAL A 115 -15.23 1.05 4.74
N ASN A 116 -15.59 2.11 5.48
CA ASN A 116 -15.39 3.49 5.02
C ASN A 116 -13.92 3.82 4.76
N THR A 117 -13.02 3.41 5.65
CA THR A 117 -11.57 3.61 5.45
C THR A 117 -11.09 2.93 4.18
N SER A 118 -11.54 1.70 3.91
CA SER A 118 -11.16 0.95 2.72
C SER A 118 -11.77 1.54 1.44
N ILE A 119 -12.98 2.11 1.50
CA ILE A 119 -13.58 2.86 0.39
C ILE A 119 -12.72 4.07 0.02
N MET A 120 -12.27 4.86 1.01
CA MET A 120 -11.43 6.04 0.74
C MET A 120 -10.06 5.64 0.16
N ARG A 121 -9.44 4.56 0.65
CA ARG A 121 -8.21 4.01 0.07
C ARG A 121 -8.44 3.50 -1.36
N CYS A 122 -9.56 2.82 -1.60
CA CYS A 122 -9.96 2.33 -2.92
C CYS A 122 -10.13 3.49 -3.91
N LEU A 123 -10.81 4.57 -3.51
CA LEU A 123 -10.99 5.78 -4.31
C LEU A 123 -9.65 6.42 -4.65
N THR A 124 -8.74 6.58 -3.69
CA THR A 124 -7.41 7.15 -3.94
C THR A 124 -6.63 6.31 -4.95
N LYS A 125 -6.66 4.97 -4.84
CA LYS A 125 -6.03 4.07 -5.82
C LYS A 125 -6.74 4.12 -7.19
N ALA A 126 -8.06 4.28 -7.24
CA ALA A 126 -8.79 4.49 -8.49
C ALA A 126 -8.36 5.80 -9.17
N ILE A 127 -8.15 6.87 -8.41
CA ILE A 127 -7.62 8.15 -8.91
C ILE A 127 -6.19 7.96 -9.45
N ALA A 128 -5.35 7.20 -8.75
CA ALA A 128 -4.00 6.90 -9.20
C ALA A 128 -3.98 6.12 -10.53
N LEU A 129 -4.95 5.25 -10.79
CA LEU A 129 -5.08 4.60 -12.10
C LEU A 129 -5.31 5.61 -13.24
N HIS A 130 -5.80 6.82 -12.95
CA HIS A 130 -5.92 7.92 -13.91
C HIS A 130 -4.69 8.84 -13.95
N GLY A 131 -3.61 8.49 -13.24
CA GLY A 131 -2.30 9.14 -13.28
C GLY A 131 -1.86 9.77 -11.96
N LEU A 132 -2.78 10.35 -11.18
CA LEU A 132 -2.41 11.15 -10.00
C LEU A 132 -1.70 10.34 -8.92
N GLY A 133 -0.41 10.60 -8.76
CA GLY A 133 0.40 9.94 -7.74
C GLY A 133 0.57 8.43 -7.95
N LEU A 134 0.43 7.93 -9.19
CA LEU A 134 0.58 6.50 -9.51
C LEU A 134 1.95 5.97 -9.06
N TYR A 135 2.98 6.80 -9.15
CA TYR A 135 4.35 6.45 -8.78
C TYR A 135 4.53 6.12 -7.28
N ILE A 136 3.67 6.61 -6.39
CA ILE A 136 3.78 6.31 -4.95
C ILE A 136 3.45 4.84 -4.63
N TYR A 137 2.70 4.19 -5.54
CA TYR A 137 2.36 2.76 -5.42
C TYR A 137 3.35 1.86 -6.16
N ALA A 138 4.31 2.44 -6.89
CA ALA A 138 5.36 1.67 -7.55
C ALA A 138 6.20 0.93 -6.50
N GLY A 139 6.18 -0.40 -6.54
CA GLY A 139 6.90 -1.23 -5.58
C GLY A 139 6.11 -1.69 -4.36
N GLU A 140 4.88 -1.23 -4.13
CA GLU A 140 4.05 -1.74 -3.02
C GLU A 140 3.78 -3.26 -3.12
N ASP A 141 3.62 -3.77 -4.34
CA ASP A 141 3.36 -5.18 -4.62
C ASP A 141 4.62 -5.96 -5.04
N LEU A 142 5.79 -5.31 -5.00
CA LEU A 142 7.02 -6.06 -5.19
C LEU A 142 7.18 -7.02 -4.02
N PRO A 143 7.52 -8.29 -4.28
CA PRO A 143 7.94 -9.18 -3.21
C PRO A 143 8.98 -8.42 -2.39
N GLY A 144 8.84 -8.41 -1.07
CA GLY A 144 9.88 -7.88 -0.19
C GLY A 144 11.23 -8.42 -0.65
N ASP A 145 12.32 -7.73 -0.46
CA ASP A 145 13.63 -8.20 -0.93
C ASP A 145 13.90 -9.59 -0.32
N ILE A 146 13.49 -10.64 -1.07
CA ILE A 146 13.71 -12.04 -0.73
C ILE A 146 15.17 -12.46 -0.99
N THR A 147 16.03 -11.48 -1.35
CA THR A 147 17.45 -11.76 -1.53
C THR A 147 18.00 -12.38 -0.26
N PRO A 148 18.53 -13.60 -0.31
CA PRO A 148 19.13 -14.23 0.85
C PRO A 148 20.23 -13.33 1.44
N ILE A 149 20.33 -13.32 2.75
CA ILE A 149 21.45 -12.64 3.43
C ILE A 149 22.78 -13.27 3.00
N GLY A 150 23.82 -12.44 2.93
CA GLY A 150 25.16 -12.87 2.57
C GLY A 150 25.81 -13.74 3.65
N LYS A 151 26.95 -14.37 3.32
CA LYS A 151 27.70 -15.21 4.26
C LYS A 151 28.12 -14.46 5.53
N GLU A 152 28.52 -13.20 5.39
CA GLU A 152 28.94 -12.36 6.52
C GLU A 152 27.77 -12.07 7.46
N GLU A 153 26.62 -11.68 6.90
CA GLU A 153 25.39 -11.43 7.62
C GLU A 153 24.88 -12.70 8.32
N THR A 154 24.92 -13.86 7.64
CA THR A 154 24.58 -15.17 8.21
C THR A 154 25.48 -15.50 9.38
N THR A 155 26.79 -15.34 9.23
CA THR A 155 27.78 -15.63 10.29
C THR A 155 27.55 -14.75 11.52
N LYS A 156 27.21 -13.48 11.31
CA LYS A 156 26.94 -12.55 12.39
C LYS A 156 25.66 -12.93 13.17
N LEU A 157 24.57 -13.25 12.48
CA LEU A 157 23.32 -13.67 13.11
C LEU A 157 23.49 -14.96 13.92
N LEU A 158 24.14 -15.97 13.33
CA LEU A 158 24.39 -17.25 14.00
C LEU A 158 25.33 -17.06 15.19
N GLY A 159 26.34 -16.19 15.08
CA GLY A 159 27.24 -15.88 16.18
C GLY A 159 26.53 -15.28 17.40
N VAL A 160 25.57 -14.38 17.17
CA VAL A 160 24.73 -13.84 18.26
C VAL A 160 23.77 -14.91 18.79
N ALA A 161 23.15 -15.69 17.93
CA ALA A 161 22.22 -16.74 18.34
C ALA A 161 22.90 -17.81 19.22
N VAL A 162 24.12 -18.23 18.87
CA VAL A 162 24.95 -19.18 19.66
C VAL A 162 25.23 -18.63 21.06
N SER A 163 25.47 -17.33 21.21
CA SER A 163 25.74 -16.75 22.54
C SER A 163 24.51 -16.78 23.45
N ILE A 164 23.31 -16.94 22.90
CA ILE A 164 22.06 -17.07 23.68
C ILE A 164 21.82 -18.53 24.09
N SER A 165 21.67 -19.40 23.10
CA SER A 165 21.53 -20.86 23.33
C SER A 165 21.68 -21.63 22.01
N LYS A 166 21.90 -22.95 22.13
CA LYS A 166 21.98 -23.84 20.97
C LYS A 166 20.63 -23.98 20.26
N GLU A 167 19.52 -23.99 21.00
CA GLU A 167 18.18 -24.00 20.43
C GLU A 167 17.93 -22.74 19.61
N LYS A 168 18.45 -21.56 20.05
CA LYS A 168 18.31 -20.30 19.32
C LYS A 168 19.12 -20.28 18.03
N GLU A 169 20.30 -20.87 18.03
CA GLU A 169 21.09 -21.08 16.80
C GLU A 169 20.33 -21.92 15.77
N GLU A 170 19.74 -23.05 16.21
CA GLU A 170 18.94 -23.92 15.34
C GLU A 170 17.72 -23.18 14.76
N GLU A 171 16.96 -22.45 15.60
CA GLU A 171 15.80 -21.64 15.19
C GLU A 171 16.19 -20.59 14.11
N VAL A 172 17.28 -19.85 14.34
CA VAL A 172 17.75 -18.82 13.42
C VAL A 172 18.26 -19.45 12.12
N SER A 173 18.98 -20.56 12.20
CA SER A 173 19.45 -21.30 11.03
C SER A 173 18.29 -21.79 10.15
N GLU A 174 17.26 -22.38 10.76
CA GLU A 174 16.04 -22.78 10.05
C GLU A 174 15.32 -21.58 9.41
N ALA A 175 15.24 -20.44 10.11
CA ALA A 175 14.61 -19.23 9.59
C ALA A 175 15.37 -18.66 8.38
N ILE A 176 16.71 -18.75 8.36
CA ILE A 176 17.54 -18.34 7.22
C ILE A 176 17.30 -19.29 6.04
N ILE A 177 17.35 -20.61 6.27
CA ILE A 177 17.13 -21.63 5.23
C ILE A 177 15.73 -21.53 4.64
N ALA A 178 14.72 -21.27 5.47
CA ALA A 178 13.33 -21.08 5.05
C ALA A 178 13.06 -19.73 4.36
N GLY A 179 14.08 -18.87 4.19
CA GLY A 179 13.92 -17.54 3.58
C GLY A 179 13.09 -16.55 4.41
N LYS A 180 12.91 -16.82 5.72
CA LYS A 180 12.20 -15.91 6.65
C LYS A 180 13.07 -14.73 7.06
N ILE A 181 14.40 -14.90 7.02
CA ILE A 181 15.38 -13.82 7.22
C ILE A 181 16.00 -13.49 5.88
N THR A 182 15.80 -12.25 5.45
CA THR A 182 16.23 -11.69 4.16
C THR A 182 16.98 -10.39 4.40
N ARG A 183 17.54 -9.79 3.35
CA ARG A 183 18.20 -8.49 3.47
C ARG A 183 17.30 -7.40 4.03
N ASP A 184 16.01 -7.40 3.70
CA ASP A 184 15.03 -6.41 4.17
C ASP A 184 14.87 -6.40 5.68
N ASN A 185 14.88 -7.58 6.31
CA ASN A 185 14.60 -7.72 7.74
C ASN A 185 15.85 -8.09 8.57
N TYR A 186 17.02 -8.21 7.94
CA TYR A 186 18.26 -8.59 8.59
C TYR A 186 18.59 -7.73 9.81
N LEU A 187 18.60 -6.39 9.64
CA LEU A 187 18.96 -5.47 10.73
C LEU A 187 17.99 -5.56 11.91
N ALA A 188 16.69 -5.70 11.62
CA ALA A 188 15.67 -5.87 12.66
C ALA A 188 15.83 -7.20 13.40
N SER A 189 16.14 -8.28 12.66
CA SER A 189 16.39 -9.61 13.22
C SER A 189 17.65 -9.63 14.09
N LEU A 190 18.71 -8.97 13.65
CA LEU A 190 19.96 -8.84 14.39
C LEU A 190 19.76 -8.05 15.69
N ALA A 191 19.14 -6.89 15.64
CA ALA A 191 18.86 -6.06 16.81
C ALA A 191 17.99 -6.79 17.86
N LYS A 192 17.03 -7.62 17.40
CA LYS A 192 16.22 -8.45 18.30
C LYS A 192 17.06 -9.51 19.00
N LEU A 193 17.97 -10.16 18.29
CA LEU A 193 18.87 -11.17 18.86
C LEU A 193 19.88 -10.56 19.83
N GLU A 194 20.48 -9.41 19.48
CA GLU A 194 21.41 -8.71 20.34
C GLU A 194 20.78 -8.32 21.69
N ARG A 195 19.54 -7.83 21.67
CA ARG A 195 18.78 -7.55 22.90
C ARG A 195 18.52 -8.79 23.74
N LEU A 196 18.13 -9.92 23.09
CA LEU A 196 17.93 -11.18 23.81
C LEU A 196 19.23 -11.73 24.42
N ALA A 197 20.36 -11.50 23.76
CA ALA A 197 21.68 -11.89 24.29
C ALA A 197 22.07 -11.05 25.52
N GLU A 198 21.77 -9.75 25.52
CA GLU A 198 21.98 -8.88 26.69
C GLU A 198 21.13 -9.33 27.89
N GLU A 199 19.83 -9.60 27.64
CA GLU A 199 18.90 -10.08 28.69
C GLU A 199 19.33 -11.44 29.28
N SER A 200 19.96 -12.33 28.49
CA SER A 200 20.43 -13.66 28.96
C SER A 200 21.75 -13.63 29.71
N THR A 201 22.49 -12.50 29.67
CA THR A 201 23.76 -12.35 30.43
C THR A 201 23.57 -11.74 31.82
N ASP A 202 22.39 -11.17 32.09
CA ASP A 202 22.06 -10.58 33.40
C ASP A 202 21.39 -11.53 34.39
N GLU A 203 21.19 -12.83 34.01
CA GLU A 203 20.73 -13.90 34.87
C GLU A 203 21.88 -14.86 35.26
#